data_15e01e45955a57dc14ec695d603162e7
#
_entry.id   15e01e45955a57dc14ec695d603162e7
#
_cell.length_a   1.000
_cell.length_b   1.000
_cell.length_c   1.000
_cell.angle_alpha   90.00
_cell.angle_beta   90.00
_cell.angle_gamma   90.00
#
_symmetry.space_group_name_H-M   'P 1'
#
loop_
_entity.id
_entity.type
_entity.pdbx_description
1 polymer ?
#
loop_
_entity_poly.entity_id
_entity_poly.type
_entity_poly.pdbx_seq_one_letter_code
_entity_poly.pdbx_strand_id
1 'polypeptide(L)'
;MENMFLKILNMSLTGGYVILAVMALRLVLKRFPKKYSFALWAVAAFRLVCPVSIRSVFSIFSLLPERSAQAVSNVGSAITYIPSDIGYASAPEVNMGIQAISDAVNHILPAATPTASVNPIQVWILLGTIIWCAGIALMLGWAITSLLLLRKKVEKATLREKGVFECENIRSPFILGIFAPKIYLPYNLEQDNLRYVLAHERCHIRKGDHITKLAAYGILALHWFNPLCWVAYYFMGKDMEMRCDEYVMSCDGSLGWLSAVAEFPDQ
;
A
#
# COMPACT_ATOMS: atom_id res chain seq x y z
N MET A 1 14.86 -0.98 18.70
CA MET A 1 14.64 -0.65 17.30
C MET A 1 14.90 -1.83 16.39
N GLU A 2 15.94 -2.61 16.63
CA GLU A 2 16.29 -3.83 15.86
C GLU A 2 15.13 -4.83 15.76
N ASN A 3 14.47 -5.16 16.87
CA ASN A 3 13.31 -6.05 16.88
C ASN A 3 12.12 -5.51 16.06
N MET A 4 12.01 -4.19 15.92
CA MET A 4 10.98 -3.57 15.10
C MET A 4 11.29 -3.71 13.61
N PHE A 5 12.55 -3.51 13.22
CA PHE A 5 13.02 -3.73 11.86
C PHE A 5 12.78 -5.18 11.42
N LEU A 6 13.17 -6.17 12.25
CA LEU A 6 12.95 -7.61 11.96
C LEU A 6 11.46 -7.95 11.81
N LYS A 7 10.58 -7.36 12.65
CA LYS A 7 9.13 -7.51 12.52
C LYS A 7 8.62 -6.95 11.19
N ILE A 8 9.05 -5.75 10.81
CA ILE A 8 8.66 -5.12 9.54
C ILE A 8 9.18 -5.95 8.36
N LEU A 9 10.39 -6.47 8.45
CA LEU A 9 10.96 -7.33 7.41
C LEU A 9 10.12 -8.62 7.22
N ASN A 10 9.75 -9.29 8.32
CA ASN A 10 8.86 -10.45 8.29
C ASN A 10 7.47 -10.12 7.73
N MET A 11 6.88 -8.98 8.14
CA MET A 11 5.60 -8.52 7.59
C MET A 11 5.69 -8.21 6.11
N SER A 12 6.81 -7.64 5.67
CA SER A 12 7.07 -7.33 4.27
C SER A 12 7.18 -8.59 3.40
N LEU A 13 7.87 -9.61 3.88
CA LEU A 13 7.98 -10.90 3.18
C LEU A 13 6.62 -11.57 3.05
N THR A 14 5.88 -11.72 4.15
CA THR A 14 4.53 -12.31 4.12
C THR A 14 3.54 -11.47 3.31
N GLY A 15 3.61 -10.14 3.43
CA GLY A 15 2.82 -9.20 2.65
C GLY A 15 3.13 -9.29 1.15
N GLY A 16 4.39 -9.55 0.80
CA GLY A 16 4.80 -9.76 -0.59
C GLY A 16 4.08 -10.95 -1.25
N TYR A 17 3.97 -12.09 -0.57
CA TYR A 17 3.19 -13.22 -1.08
C TYR A 17 1.70 -12.89 -1.24
N VAL A 18 1.13 -12.14 -0.28
CA VAL A 18 -0.27 -11.70 -0.38
C VAL A 18 -0.45 -10.73 -1.56
N ILE A 19 0.48 -9.81 -1.78
CA ILE A 19 0.45 -8.91 -2.94
C ILE A 19 0.47 -9.69 -4.24
N LEU A 20 1.32 -10.70 -4.38
CA LEU A 20 1.37 -11.56 -5.56
C LEU A 20 0.04 -12.30 -5.79
N ALA A 21 -0.55 -12.85 -4.72
CA ALA A 21 -1.86 -13.49 -4.77
C ALA A 21 -2.97 -12.50 -5.19
N VAL A 22 -2.98 -11.30 -4.63
CA VAL A 22 -3.92 -10.22 -4.99
C VAL A 22 -3.73 -9.82 -6.46
N MET A 23 -2.50 -9.71 -6.94
CA MET A 23 -2.23 -9.41 -8.35
C MET A 23 -2.73 -10.50 -9.28
N ALA A 24 -2.52 -11.78 -8.95
CA ALA A 24 -3.05 -12.91 -9.71
C ALA A 24 -4.60 -12.90 -9.73
N LEU A 25 -5.23 -12.69 -8.56
CA LEU A 25 -6.68 -12.62 -8.46
C LEU A 25 -7.25 -11.42 -9.21
N ARG A 26 -6.56 -10.28 -9.22
CA ARG A 26 -6.92 -9.09 -10.00
C ARG A 26 -6.95 -9.36 -11.50
N LEU A 27 -6.07 -10.22 -12.02
CA LEU A 27 -6.11 -10.64 -13.44
C LEU A 27 -7.38 -11.42 -13.75
N VAL A 28 -7.82 -12.29 -12.85
CA VAL A 28 -9.07 -13.05 -12.99
C VAL A 28 -10.28 -12.10 -12.90
N LEU A 29 -10.25 -11.15 -11.97
CA LEU A 29 -11.32 -10.17 -11.76
C LEU A 29 -11.34 -9.02 -12.78
N LYS A 30 -10.53 -9.07 -13.84
CA LYS A 30 -10.42 -7.99 -14.85
C LYS A 30 -11.77 -7.62 -15.49
N ARG A 31 -12.69 -8.58 -15.59
CA ARG A 31 -14.03 -8.41 -16.20
C ARG A 31 -15.11 -7.97 -15.18
N PHE A 32 -14.80 -7.97 -13.89
CA PHE A 32 -15.73 -7.57 -12.83
C PHE A 32 -15.61 -6.08 -12.49
N PRO A 33 -16.63 -5.47 -11.84
CA PRO A 33 -16.58 -4.09 -11.39
C PRO A 33 -15.33 -3.81 -10.54
N LYS A 34 -14.68 -2.68 -10.79
CA LYS A 34 -13.38 -2.33 -10.17
C LYS A 34 -13.44 -2.15 -8.65
N LYS A 35 -14.63 -1.96 -8.08
CA LYS A 35 -14.83 -1.96 -6.63
C LYS A 35 -14.29 -3.22 -5.94
N TYR A 36 -14.39 -4.40 -6.59
CA TYR A 36 -13.89 -5.66 -6.05
C TYR A 36 -12.36 -5.75 -6.12
N SER A 37 -11.77 -5.37 -7.28
CA SER A 37 -10.31 -5.30 -7.41
C SER A 37 -9.70 -4.33 -6.39
N PHE A 38 -10.36 -3.19 -6.16
CA PHE A 38 -9.91 -2.23 -5.15
C PHE A 38 -9.99 -2.78 -3.72
N ALA A 39 -11.07 -3.51 -3.39
CA ALA A 39 -11.23 -4.11 -2.06
C ALA A 39 -10.14 -5.13 -1.71
N LEU A 40 -9.58 -5.83 -2.71
CA LEU A 40 -8.48 -6.77 -2.49
C LEU A 40 -7.22 -6.10 -1.92
N TRP A 41 -6.99 -4.81 -2.26
CA TRP A 41 -5.85 -4.06 -1.72
C TRP A 41 -5.94 -3.84 -0.21
N ALA A 42 -7.17 -3.81 0.36
CA ALA A 42 -7.36 -3.74 1.80
C ALA A 42 -6.81 -4.99 2.51
N VAL A 43 -6.91 -6.17 1.89
CA VAL A 43 -6.35 -7.43 2.42
C VAL A 43 -4.81 -7.35 2.44
N ALA A 44 -4.21 -6.87 1.35
CA ALA A 44 -2.76 -6.68 1.29
C ALA A 44 -2.28 -5.64 2.31
N ALA A 45 -2.98 -4.50 2.43
CA ALA A 45 -2.68 -3.46 3.41
C ALA A 45 -2.80 -3.98 4.85
N PHE A 46 -3.87 -4.72 5.15
CA PHE A 46 -4.05 -5.35 6.46
C PHE A 46 -2.88 -6.27 6.81
N ARG A 47 -2.43 -7.11 5.87
CA ARG A 47 -1.30 -8.03 6.10
C ARG A 47 0.02 -7.31 6.29
N LEU A 48 0.23 -6.17 5.65
CA LEU A 48 1.42 -5.34 5.80
C LEU A 48 1.45 -4.57 7.13
N VAL A 49 0.28 -4.29 7.74
CA VAL A 49 0.18 -3.52 8.99
C VAL A 49 0.01 -4.42 10.21
N CYS A 50 -0.76 -5.51 10.07
CA CYS A 50 -1.08 -6.42 11.18
C CYS A 50 -0.10 -7.60 11.23
N PRO A 51 0.68 -7.74 12.32
CA PRO A 51 1.60 -8.88 12.51
C PRO A 51 0.86 -10.18 12.88
N VAL A 52 -0.48 -10.17 12.93
CA VAL A 52 -1.29 -11.32 13.34
C VAL A 52 -1.19 -12.41 12.28
N SER A 53 -0.59 -13.54 12.63
CA SER A 53 -0.73 -14.77 11.87
C SER A 53 -2.15 -15.32 12.12
N ILE A 54 -3.04 -15.12 11.16
CA ILE A 54 -4.34 -15.81 11.20
C ILE A 54 -4.03 -17.29 11.00
N ARG A 55 -4.02 -18.05 12.10
CA ARG A 55 -4.08 -19.51 12.02
C ARG A 55 -5.45 -19.82 11.43
N SER A 56 -5.51 -20.07 10.13
CA SER A 56 -6.75 -20.45 9.46
C SER A 56 -7.20 -21.80 10.04
N VAL A 57 -8.24 -21.75 10.85
CA VAL A 57 -8.94 -22.96 11.31
C VAL A 57 -9.62 -23.66 10.12
N PHE A 58 -9.86 -22.94 9.03
CA PHE A 58 -10.31 -23.44 7.74
C PHE A 58 -9.12 -23.58 6.76
N SER A 59 -8.28 -24.57 6.99
CA SER A 59 -7.34 -24.99 5.96
C SER A 59 -8.12 -25.78 4.91
N ILE A 60 -8.30 -25.20 3.70
CA ILE A 60 -8.77 -25.95 2.51
C ILE A 60 -7.89 -27.19 2.27
N PHE A 61 -6.68 -27.18 2.80
CA PHE A 61 -5.71 -28.28 2.72
C PHE A 61 -6.07 -29.47 3.64
N SER A 62 -6.98 -29.32 4.61
CA SER A 62 -7.49 -30.47 5.39
C SER A 62 -8.37 -31.43 4.58
N LEU A 63 -8.75 -31.03 3.36
CA LEU A 63 -9.49 -31.86 2.39
C LEU A 63 -8.57 -32.66 1.44
N LEU A 64 -7.26 -32.47 1.52
CA LEU A 64 -6.29 -33.21 0.73
C LEU A 64 -5.88 -34.52 1.43
N PRO A 65 -5.62 -35.61 0.67
CA PRO A 65 -5.23 -36.89 1.25
C PRO A 65 -3.95 -36.80 2.09
N GLU A 66 -3.87 -37.59 3.18
CA GLU A 66 -2.86 -37.51 4.26
C GLU A 66 -1.39 -37.47 3.85
N ARG A 67 -1.03 -37.95 2.66
CA ARG A 67 0.36 -37.89 2.15
C ARG A 67 0.85 -36.50 1.81
N SER A 68 -0.06 -35.58 1.47
CA SER A 68 0.25 -34.17 1.22
C SER A 68 0.07 -33.31 2.47
N ALA A 69 -0.69 -33.79 3.46
CA ALA A 69 -0.93 -33.08 4.71
C ALA A 69 0.31 -32.98 5.62
N GLN A 70 1.22 -33.94 5.58
CA GLN A 70 2.48 -33.88 6.38
C GLN A 70 3.48 -32.86 5.82
N ALA A 71 3.52 -32.63 4.52
CA ALA A 71 4.33 -31.56 3.93
C ALA A 71 3.76 -30.16 4.24
N VAL A 72 2.43 -30.07 4.45
CA VAL A 72 1.71 -28.83 4.70
C VAL A 72 1.56 -28.54 6.20
N SER A 73 1.54 -29.55 7.08
CA SER A 73 1.48 -29.36 8.53
C SER A 73 2.73 -28.68 9.10
N ASN A 74 3.89 -28.84 8.44
CA ASN A 74 5.11 -28.09 8.74
C ASN A 74 5.01 -26.60 8.31
N VAL A 75 4.08 -26.23 7.40
CA VAL A 75 3.78 -24.86 7.01
C VAL A 75 2.81 -24.19 8.00
N GLY A 76 2.11 -24.94 8.82
CA GLY A 76 1.11 -24.44 9.78
C GLY A 76 1.66 -23.95 11.12
N SER A 77 2.91 -24.21 11.46
CA SER A 77 3.61 -23.52 12.55
C SER A 77 3.80 -22.07 12.14
N ALA A 78 3.47 -21.11 13.00
CA ALA A 78 3.64 -19.68 12.73
C ALA A 78 4.96 -19.45 12.00
N ILE A 79 4.88 -19.21 10.68
CA ILE A 79 6.07 -19.07 9.83
C ILE A 79 6.74 -17.76 10.26
N THR A 80 7.66 -17.86 11.19
CA THR A 80 8.58 -16.78 11.50
C THR A 80 9.74 -16.94 10.53
N TYR A 81 9.72 -16.17 9.46
CA TYR A 81 10.73 -16.23 8.41
C TYR A 81 12.13 -15.91 8.97
N ILE A 82 12.20 -14.89 9.82
CA ILE A 82 13.44 -14.47 10.48
C ILE A 82 13.19 -14.46 11.98
N PRO A 83 13.86 -15.33 12.77
CA PRO A 83 13.74 -15.33 14.22
C PRO A 83 14.16 -13.99 14.84
N SER A 84 13.47 -13.55 15.88
CA SER A 84 13.79 -12.28 16.56
C SER A 84 15.13 -12.33 17.31
N ASP A 85 15.60 -13.50 17.62
CA ASP A 85 16.85 -13.83 18.33
C ASP A 85 18.00 -14.23 17.39
N ILE A 86 17.81 -14.09 16.07
CA ILE A 86 18.82 -14.48 15.06
C ILE A 86 20.19 -13.84 15.31
N GLY A 87 20.22 -12.62 15.89
CA GLY A 87 21.45 -11.93 16.26
C GLY A 87 22.23 -12.59 17.39
N TYR A 88 21.58 -13.46 18.18
CA TYR A 88 22.19 -14.16 19.34
C TYR A 88 22.34 -15.66 19.10
N ALA A 89 21.83 -16.17 17.97
CA ALA A 89 21.88 -17.59 17.65
C ALA A 89 23.31 -18.02 17.31
N SER A 90 23.72 -19.19 17.82
CA SER A 90 25.01 -19.81 17.49
C SER A 90 25.07 -20.35 16.05
N ALA A 91 23.90 -20.74 15.51
CA ALA A 91 23.69 -21.11 14.12
C ALA A 91 22.47 -20.34 13.60
N PRO A 92 22.66 -19.17 12.94
CA PRO A 92 21.57 -18.39 12.43
C PRO A 92 20.95 -19.06 11.21
N GLU A 93 19.66 -19.36 11.30
CA GLU A 93 18.86 -19.93 10.21
C GLU A 93 17.63 -19.09 9.92
N VAL A 94 17.33 -18.94 8.64
CA VAL A 94 16.17 -18.20 8.12
C VAL A 94 15.31 -19.14 7.28
N ASN A 95 13.99 -19.14 7.50
CA ASN A 95 13.05 -19.89 6.72
C ASN A 95 12.22 -18.96 5.85
N MET A 96 12.49 -18.94 4.54
CA MET A 96 11.80 -18.07 3.57
C MET A 96 10.49 -18.67 3.03
N GLY A 97 10.06 -19.84 3.54
CA GLY A 97 8.87 -20.54 3.05
C GLY A 97 9.07 -21.33 1.75
N ILE A 98 10.15 -21.08 1.01
CA ILE A 98 10.60 -21.83 -0.17
C ILE A 98 12.00 -22.34 0.12
N GLN A 99 12.18 -23.65 0.14
CA GLN A 99 13.42 -24.28 0.59
C GLN A 99 14.64 -23.82 -0.20
N ALA A 100 14.56 -23.75 -1.52
CA ALA A 100 15.66 -23.28 -2.37
C ALA A 100 16.10 -21.84 -2.05
N ILE A 101 15.15 -20.96 -1.66
CA ILE A 101 15.46 -19.57 -1.27
C ILE A 101 16.06 -19.56 0.15
N SER A 102 15.53 -20.37 1.07
CA SER A 102 16.05 -20.50 2.43
C SER A 102 17.49 -20.98 2.41
N ASP A 103 17.79 -22.01 1.63
CA ASP A 103 19.14 -22.56 1.49
C ASP A 103 20.11 -21.52 0.90
N ALA A 104 19.69 -20.81 -0.14
CA ALA A 104 20.50 -19.75 -0.76
C ALA A 104 20.81 -18.60 0.24
N VAL A 105 19.83 -18.19 1.05
CA VAL A 105 20.01 -17.14 2.05
C VAL A 105 20.89 -17.64 3.20
N ASN A 106 20.65 -18.84 3.71
CA ASN A 106 21.42 -19.41 4.82
C ASN A 106 22.89 -19.62 4.45
N HIS A 107 23.21 -19.88 3.19
CA HIS A 107 24.58 -19.95 2.70
C HIS A 107 25.34 -18.60 2.74
N ILE A 108 24.62 -17.49 2.68
CA ILE A 108 25.20 -16.13 2.68
C ILE A 108 25.31 -15.58 4.11
N LEU A 109 24.56 -16.16 5.08
CA LEU A 109 24.59 -15.69 6.46
C LEU A 109 25.96 -15.89 7.09
N PRO A 110 26.52 -14.87 7.75
CA PRO A 110 27.80 -15.01 8.44
C PRO A 110 27.66 -15.98 9.60
N ALA A 111 28.64 -16.91 9.70
CA ALA A 111 28.71 -17.83 10.83
C ALA A 111 28.94 -17.07 12.14
N ALA A 112 28.31 -17.52 13.21
CA ALA A 112 28.58 -16.98 14.54
C ALA A 112 30.06 -17.27 14.95
N THR A 113 30.75 -16.24 15.41
CA THR A 113 32.12 -16.38 15.93
C THR A 113 32.05 -16.39 17.46
N PRO A 114 32.23 -17.56 18.13
CA PRO A 114 32.08 -17.70 19.60
C PRO A 114 33.07 -16.84 20.40
N THR A 115 34.17 -16.42 19.76
CA THR A 115 35.26 -15.65 20.38
C THR A 115 35.13 -14.14 20.22
N ALA A 116 34.18 -13.65 19.39
CA ALA A 116 33.99 -12.22 19.19
C ALA A 116 32.99 -11.67 20.22
N SER A 117 33.29 -10.51 20.80
CA SER A 117 32.39 -9.82 21.75
C SER A 117 31.09 -9.33 21.12
N VAL A 118 31.00 -9.27 19.79
CA VAL A 118 29.79 -8.88 19.02
C VAL A 118 29.61 -9.86 17.86
N ASN A 119 28.42 -10.43 17.75
CA ASN A 119 28.10 -11.31 16.63
C ASN A 119 27.97 -10.47 15.32
N PRO A 120 28.64 -10.87 14.23
CA PRO A 120 28.57 -10.16 12.94
C PRO A 120 27.17 -9.87 12.46
N ILE A 121 26.20 -10.75 12.71
CA ILE A 121 24.79 -10.55 12.37
C ILE A 121 24.18 -9.34 13.07
N GLN A 122 24.54 -9.05 14.33
CA GLN A 122 24.05 -7.88 15.05
C GLN A 122 24.47 -6.58 14.35
N VAL A 123 25.70 -6.54 13.83
CA VAL A 123 26.19 -5.39 13.06
C VAL A 123 25.36 -5.19 11.78
N TRP A 124 25.03 -6.28 11.06
CA TRP A 124 24.21 -6.21 9.87
C TRP A 124 22.77 -5.79 10.17
N ILE A 125 22.17 -6.26 11.26
CA ILE A 125 20.84 -5.86 11.71
C ILE A 125 20.84 -4.36 12.08
N LEU A 126 21.85 -3.89 12.79
CA LEU A 126 22.00 -2.48 13.15
C LEU A 126 22.12 -1.60 11.90
N LEU A 127 23.00 -1.98 10.96
CA LEU A 127 23.19 -1.25 9.70
C LEU A 127 21.91 -1.24 8.88
N GLY A 128 21.24 -2.39 8.74
CA GLY A 128 19.94 -2.50 8.08
C GLY A 128 18.86 -1.60 8.72
N THR A 129 18.84 -1.54 10.04
CA THR A 129 17.91 -0.67 10.80
C THR A 129 18.18 0.81 10.52
N ILE A 130 19.45 1.23 10.47
CA ILE A 130 19.84 2.61 10.15
C ILE A 130 19.41 2.97 8.73
N ILE A 131 19.73 2.10 7.75
CA ILE A 131 19.34 2.29 6.35
C ILE A 131 17.83 2.35 6.21
N TRP A 132 17.09 1.47 6.90
CA TRP A 132 15.63 1.46 6.91
C TRP A 132 15.05 2.77 7.45
N CYS A 133 15.54 3.25 8.59
CA CYS A 133 15.10 4.53 9.17
C CYS A 133 15.42 5.72 8.25
N ALA A 134 16.60 5.73 7.62
CA ALA A 134 17.00 6.76 6.68
C ALA A 134 16.06 6.78 5.44
N GLY A 135 15.71 5.62 4.90
CA GLY A 135 14.77 5.52 3.80
C GLY A 135 13.36 6.04 4.14
N ILE A 136 12.85 5.72 5.33
CA ILE A 136 11.58 6.28 5.82
C ILE A 136 11.67 7.81 5.92
N ALA A 137 12.74 8.33 6.53
CA ALA A 137 12.94 9.76 6.67
C ALA A 137 13.00 10.49 5.32
N LEU A 138 13.69 9.90 4.33
CA LEU A 138 13.74 10.42 2.97
C LEU A 138 12.36 10.43 2.29
N MET A 139 11.59 9.36 2.40
CA MET A 139 10.25 9.28 1.82
C MET A 139 9.28 10.29 2.46
N LEU A 140 9.29 10.40 3.79
CA LEU A 140 8.46 11.38 4.49
C LEU A 140 8.90 12.81 4.19
N GLY A 141 10.21 13.07 4.14
CA GLY A 141 10.77 14.37 3.74
C GLY A 141 10.34 14.77 2.32
N TRP A 142 10.41 13.82 1.37
CA TRP A 142 9.91 14.02 0.01
C TRP A 142 8.40 14.33 -0.02
N ALA A 143 7.58 13.60 0.72
CA ALA A 143 6.14 13.83 0.78
C ALA A 143 5.81 15.21 1.35
N ILE A 144 6.47 15.59 2.45
CA ILE A 144 6.27 16.90 3.10
C ILE A 144 6.70 18.03 2.14
N THR A 145 7.87 17.95 1.53
CA THR A 145 8.36 18.96 0.59
C THR A 145 7.45 19.09 -0.63
N SER A 146 7.00 17.95 -1.20
CA SER A 146 6.04 17.94 -2.31
C SER A 146 4.72 18.59 -1.94
N LEU A 147 4.20 18.33 -0.75
CA LEU A 147 2.97 18.95 -0.23
C LEU A 147 3.15 20.46 -0.03
N LEU A 148 4.28 20.91 0.53
CA LEU A 148 4.55 22.33 0.74
C LEU A 148 4.71 23.07 -0.59
N LEU A 149 5.39 22.48 -1.57
CA LEU A 149 5.51 23.03 -2.90
C LEU A 149 4.14 23.11 -3.62
N LEU A 150 3.29 22.08 -3.44
CA LEU A 150 1.95 22.10 -4.00
C LEU A 150 1.08 23.18 -3.36
N ARG A 151 1.15 23.34 -2.03
CA ARG A 151 0.44 24.42 -1.32
C ARG A 151 0.85 25.81 -1.82
N LYS A 152 2.14 26.05 -2.05
CA LYS A 152 2.64 27.32 -2.62
C LYS A 152 2.08 27.56 -4.03
N LYS A 153 1.96 26.52 -4.86
CA LYS A 153 1.39 26.65 -6.22
C LYS A 153 -0.06 27.09 -6.22
N VAL A 154 -0.84 26.68 -5.23
CA VAL A 154 -2.27 27.01 -5.14
C VAL A 154 -2.59 28.18 -4.21
N GLU A 155 -1.60 28.86 -3.68
CA GLU A 155 -1.78 30.00 -2.77
C GLU A 155 -2.58 31.14 -3.41
N LYS A 156 -2.41 31.35 -4.72
CA LYS A 156 -3.11 32.39 -5.52
C LYS A 156 -4.37 31.84 -6.20
N ALA A 157 -4.87 30.70 -5.80
CA ALA A 157 -6.09 30.13 -6.41
C ALA A 157 -7.32 30.98 -6.10
N THR A 158 -8.16 31.19 -7.09
CA THR A 158 -9.41 31.94 -6.98
C THR A 158 -10.57 31.01 -6.70
N LEU A 159 -11.49 31.44 -5.82
CA LEU A 159 -12.70 30.67 -5.52
C LEU A 159 -13.67 30.74 -6.70
N ARG A 160 -14.06 29.60 -7.26
CA ARG A 160 -15.05 29.48 -8.30
C ARG A 160 -16.44 29.16 -7.73
N GLU A 161 -16.52 28.13 -6.89
CA GLU A 161 -17.70 27.75 -6.12
C GLU A 161 -17.29 27.14 -4.79
N LYS A 162 -18.24 26.89 -3.88
CA LYS A 162 -17.93 26.32 -2.54
C LYS A 162 -17.09 25.04 -2.67
N GLY A 163 -15.85 25.08 -2.16
CA GLY A 163 -14.92 23.95 -2.19
C GLY A 163 -14.16 23.71 -3.51
N VAL A 164 -14.39 24.55 -4.55
CA VAL A 164 -13.73 24.45 -5.85
C VAL A 164 -12.96 25.74 -6.15
N PHE A 165 -11.70 25.61 -6.46
CA PHE A 165 -10.77 26.69 -6.73
C PHE A 165 -10.16 26.56 -8.12
N GLU A 166 -9.89 27.67 -8.77
CA GLU A 166 -9.16 27.72 -10.05
C GLU A 166 -7.77 28.28 -9.86
N CYS A 167 -6.81 27.71 -10.58
CA CYS A 167 -5.40 28.12 -10.49
C CYS A 167 -4.72 28.02 -11.86
N GLU A 168 -3.89 29.03 -12.22
CA GLU A 168 -3.13 29.05 -13.47
C GLU A 168 -1.95 28.05 -13.48
N ASN A 169 -1.37 27.80 -12.30
CA ASN A 169 -0.11 27.08 -12.16
C ASN A 169 -0.25 25.56 -12.11
N ILE A 170 -1.42 25.02 -12.48
CA ILE A 170 -1.69 23.59 -12.48
C ILE A 170 -2.11 23.11 -13.87
N ARG A 171 -1.71 21.88 -14.21
CA ARG A 171 -2.00 21.26 -15.52
C ARG A 171 -3.16 20.27 -15.48
N SER A 172 -3.44 19.73 -14.33
CA SER A 172 -4.49 18.73 -14.12
C SER A 172 -5.26 19.04 -12.83
N PRO A 173 -6.55 18.70 -12.78
CA PRO A 173 -7.33 18.76 -11.55
C PRO A 173 -6.70 17.92 -10.45
N PHE A 174 -6.89 18.32 -9.19
CA PHE A 174 -6.52 17.52 -8.02
C PHE A 174 -7.22 17.99 -6.76
N ILE A 175 -7.22 17.12 -5.75
CA ILE A 175 -7.80 17.35 -4.44
C ILE A 175 -6.68 17.63 -3.44
N LEU A 176 -6.82 18.69 -2.63
CA LEU A 176 -5.91 19.03 -1.55
C LEU A 176 -6.68 19.23 -0.26
N GLY A 177 -6.19 18.62 0.82
CA GLY A 177 -6.78 18.67 2.17
C GLY A 177 -7.17 17.27 2.65
N ILE A 178 -6.99 17.01 3.97
CA ILE A 178 -7.33 15.73 4.58
C ILE A 178 -8.73 15.79 5.18
N PHE A 179 -9.00 16.78 6.04
CA PHE A 179 -10.29 16.93 6.75
C PHE A 179 -11.30 17.81 5.98
N ALA A 180 -10.80 18.77 5.21
CA ALA A 180 -11.59 19.65 4.36
C ALA A 180 -11.00 19.62 2.94
N PRO A 181 -11.26 18.58 2.16
CA PRO A 181 -10.75 18.44 0.82
C PRO A 181 -11.32 19.52 -0.10
N LYS A 182 -10.44 20.19 -0.83
CA LYS A 182 -10.76 21.22 -1.83
C LYS A 182 -10.31 20.74 -3.20
N ILE A 183 -11.12 21.01 -4.21
CA ILE A 183 -10.81 20.69 -5.61
C ILE A 183 -10.12 21.90 -6.24
N TYR A 184 -9.00 21.67 -6.89
CA TYR A 184 -8.27 22.68 -7.65
C TYR A 184 -8.31 22.33 -9.14
N LEU A 185 -8.73 23.30 -9.97
CA LEU A 185 -8.94 23.15 -11.40
C LEU A 185 -8.01 24.10 -12.16
N PRO A 186 -7.51 23.72 -13.35
CA PRO A 186 -6.85 24.66 -14.26
C PRO A 186 -7.86 25.63 -14.89
N TYR A 187 -7.44 26.87 -15.20
CA TYR A 187 -8.32 27.92 -15.70
C TYR A 187 -9.04 27.61 -17.02
N ASN A 188 -8.48 26.90 -17.94
CA ASN A 188 -8.98 26.78 -19.32
C ASN A 188 -9.74 25.46 -19.56
N LEU A 189 -10.59 25.04 -18.63
CA LEU A 189 -11.47 23.90 -18.84
C LEU A 189 -12.76 24.32 -19.57
N GLU A 190 -13.05 23.68 -20.72
CA GLU A 190 -14.30 23.81 -21.43
C GLU A 190 -15.48 23.37 -20.53
N GLN A 191 -16.63 24.02 -20.67
CA GLN A 191 -17.76 23.79 -19.76
C GLN A 191 -18.28 22.34 -19.76
N ASP A 192 -18.27 21.67 -20.91
CA ASP A 192 -18.71 20.27 -21.02
C ASP A 192 -17.75 19.31 -20.29
N ASN A 193 -16.44 19.55 -20.44
CA ASN A 193 -15.43 18.80 -19.75
C ASN A 193 -15.41 19.07 -18.24
N LEU A 194 -15.77 20.29 -17.84
CA LEU A 194 -15.79 20.70 -16.44
C LEU A 194 -16.77 19.88 -15.60
N ARG A 195 -17.96 19.61 -16.11
CA ARG A 195 -18.99 18.83 -15.38
C ARG A 195 -18.50 17.41 -15.11
N TYR A 196 -17.93 16.77 -16.13
CA TYR A 196 -17.34 15.43 -15.99
C TYR A 196 -16.21 15.42 -14.96
N VAL A 197 -15.27 16.37 -15.07
CA VAL A 197 -14.13 16.49 -14.17
C VAL A 197 -14.57 16.72 -12.73
N LEU A 198 -15.52 17.62 -12.50
CA LEU A 198 -16.06 17.86 -11.16
C LEU A 198 -16.75 16.62 -10.57
N ALA A 199 -17.53 15.90 -11.36
CA ALA A 199 -18.17 14.66 -10.92
C ALA A 199 -17.12 13.60 -10.55
N HIS A 200 -16.03 13.51 -11.32
CA HIS A 200 -14.91 12.60 -11.06
C HIS A 200 -14.18 12.97 -9.76
N GLU A 201 -13.77 14.23 -9.58
CA GLU A 201 -13.08 14.69 -8.37
C GLU A 201 -13.96 14.57 -7.12
N ARG A 202 -15.26 14.88 -7.23
CA ARG A 202 -16.22 14.69 -6.14
C ARG A 202 -16.38 13.21 -5.79
N CYS A 203 -16.32 12.30 -6.77
CA CYS A 203 -16.30 10.86 -6.51
C CYS A 203 -15.11 10.44 -5.64
N HIS A 204 -13.91 10.97 -5.89
CA HIS A 204 -12.73 10.72 -5.06
C HIS A 204 -12.92 11.23 -3.63
N ILE A 205 -13.50 12.43 -3.45
CA ILE A 205 -13.81 12.97 -2.12
C ILE A 205 -14.80 12.07 -1.39
N ARG A 206 -15.92 11.73 -2.03
CA ARG A 206 -16.97 10.88 -1.45
C ARG A 206 -16.47 9.51 -1.03
N LYS A 207 -15.56 8.93 -1.80
CA LYS A 207 -14.95 7.61 -1.50
C LYS A 207 -13.78 7.67 -0.52
N GLY A 208 -13.33 8.86 -0.12
CA GLY A 208 -12.19 9.05 0.78
C GLY A 208 -10.85 8.65 0.18
N ASP A 209 -10.71 8.74 -1.15
CA ASP A 209 -9.54 8.27 -1.89
C ASP A 209 -8.26 9.02 -1.49
N HIS A 210 -8.36 10.31 -1.15
CA HIS A 210 -7.26 11.12 -0.65
C HIS A 210 -6.69 10.59 0.67
N ILE A 211 -7.55 10.10 1.58
CA ILE A 211 -7.14 9.48 2.85
C ILE A 211 -6.52 8.11 2.57
N THR A 212 -7.15 7.33 1.69
CA THR A 212 -6.65 5.99 1.32
C THR A 212 -5.27 6.07 0.65
N LYS A 213 -5.05 7.01 -0.27
CA LYS A 213 -3.74 7.28 -0.90
C LYS A 213 -2.69 7.64 0.15
N LEU A 214 -3.03 8.48 1.13
CA LEU A 214 -2.12 8.88 2.20
C LEU A 214 -1.76 7.70 3.11
N ALA A 215 -2.75 6.90 3.53
CA ALA A 215 -2.53 5.72 4.35
C ALA A 215 -1.66 4.67 3.62
N ALA A 216 -1.96 4.42 2.35
CA ALA A 216 -1.19 3.51 1.52
C ALA A 216 0.25 4.00 1.30
N TYR A 217 0.47 5.31 1.16
CA TYR A 217 1.81 5.89 1.11
C TYR A 217 2.58 5.69 2.43
N GLY A 218 1.91 5.82 3.57
CA GLY A 218 2.50 5.52 4.87
C GLY A 218 2.95 4.05 4.99
N ILE A 219 2.11 3.12 4.53
CA ILE A 219 2.46 1.70 4.46
C ILE A 219 3.65 1.47 3.52
N LEU A 220 3.64 2.10 2.34
CA LEU A 220 4.74 2.04 1.39
C LEU A 220 6.03 2.59 2.01
N ALA A 221 5.99 3.70 2.74
CA ALA A 221 7.15 4.29 3.39
C ALA A 221 7.77 3.36 4.45
N LEU A 222 6.94 2.58 5.18
CA LEU A 222 7.43 1.56 6.12
C LEU A 222 8.10 0.38 5.40
N HIS A 223 7.64 0.03 4.20
CA HIS A 223 8.10 -1.11 3.41
C HIS A 223 8.83 -0.69 2.12
N TRP A 224 9.45 0.49 2.12
CA TRP A 224 10.04 1.12 0.94
C TRP A 224 11.06 0.24 0.21
N PHE A 225 11.73 -0.64 0.94
CA PHE A 225 12.73 -1.59 0.42
C PHE A 225 12.11 -2.76 -0.36
N ASN A 226 10.78 -2.98 -0.27
CA ASN A 226 10.09 -4.06 -0.96
C ASN A 226 9.51 -3.56 -2.30
N PRO A 227 10.01 -4.02 -3.46
CA PRO A 227 9.53 -3.59 -4.76
C PRO A 227 8.08 -3.96 -5.02
N LEU A 228 7.56 -5.05 -4.42
CA LEU A 228 6.17 -5.45 -4.56
C LEU A 228 5.21 -4.43 -3.93
N CYS A 229 5.63 -3.74 -2.86
CA CYS A 229 4.82 -2.67 -2.26
C CYS A 229 4.67 -1.46 -3.19
N TRP A 230 5.70 -1.12 -3.98
CA TRP A 230 5.63 -0.08 -5.01
C TRP A 230 4.66 -0.45 -6.13
N VAL A 231 4.74 -1.69 -6.59
CA VAL A 231 3.84 -2.23 -7.61
C VAL A 231 2.40 -2.23 -7.10
N ALA A 232 2.18 -2.66 -5.85
CA ALA A 232 0.87 -2.65 -5.21
C ALA A 232 0.30 -1.23 -5.11
N TYR A 233 1.10 -0.26 -4.67
CA TYR A 233 0.71 1.14 -4.58
C TYR A 233 0.30 1.71 -5.94
N TYR A 234 1.07 1.43 -6.98
CA TYR A 234 0.76 1.85 -8.35
C TYR A 234 -0.58 1.27 -8.84
N PHE A 235 -0.77 -0.04 -8.72
CA PHE A 235 -2.00 -0.68 -9.18
C PHE A 235 -3.22 -0.34 -8.34
N MET A 236 -3.06 -0.14 -7.05
CA MET A 236 -4.12 0.36 -6.17
C MET A 236 -4.60 1.75 -6.66
N GLY A 237 -3.65 2.66 -6.96
CA GLY A 237 -3.98 3.96 -7.53
C GLY A 237 -4.75 3.83 -8.85
N LYS A 238 -4.30 2.95 -9.76
CA LYS A 238 -4.97 2.71 -11.04
C LYS A 238 -6.38 2.14 -10.87
N ASP A 239 -6.59 1.20 -9.92
CA ASP A 239 -7.92 0.64 -9.65
C ASP A 239 -8.85 1.69 -9.02
N MET A 240 -8.30 2.63 -8.25
CA MET A 240 -9.02 3.77 -7.68
C MET A 240 -9.56 4.71 -8.77
N GLU A 241 -8.72 5.09 -9.74
CA GLU A 241 -9.11 5.89 -10.91
C GLU A 241 -10.21 5.18 -11.72
N MET A 242 -9.98 3.92 -12.11
CA MET A 242 -10.96 3.15 -12.87
C MET A 242 -12.32 3.00 -12.14
N ARG A 243 -12.31 2.91 -10.81
CA ARG A 243 -13.53 2.84 -10.00
C ARG A 243 -14.31 4.14 -10.03
N CYS A 244 -13.65 5.30 -10.08
CA CYS A 244 -14.32 6.59 -10.22
C CYS A 244 -14.82 6.81 -11.64
N ASP A 245 -14.07 6.40 -12.66
CA ASP A 245 -14.54 6.43 -14.04
C ASP A 245 -15.80 5.58 -14.24
N GLU A 246 -15.82 4.32 -13.75
CA GLU A 246 -17.02 3.46 -13.79
C GLU A 246 -18.23 4.12 -13.11
N TYR A 247 -18.01 4.81 -11.99
CA TYR A 247 -19.08 5.50 -11.26
C TYR A 247 -19.65 6.67 -12.08
N VAL A 248 -18.79 7.54 -12.62
CA VAL A 248 -19.20 8.71 -13.40
C VAL A 248 -19.95 8.27 -14.67
N MET A 249 -19.43 7.27 -15.42
CA MET A 249 -20.10 6.73 -16.60
C MET A 249 -21.47 6.12 -16.27
N SER A 250 -21.62 5.46 -15.11
CA SER A 250 -22.90 4.90 -14.69
C SER A 250 -23.94 5.98 -14.35
N CYS A 251 -23.49 7.14 -13.90
CA CYS A 251 -24.36 8.28 -13.62
C CYS A 251 -24.79 9.02 -14.89
N ASP A 252 -23.92 9.11 -15.89
CA ASP A 252 -24.17 9.83 -17.15
C ASP A 252 -25.24 9.12 -18.00
N GLY A 253 -25.29 7.78 -17.98
CA GLY A 253 -26.29 6.98 -18.68
C GLY A 253 -27.72 7.02 -18.11
N SER A 254 -27.95 7.64 -16.94
CA SER A 254 -29.22 7.57 -16.20
C SER A 254 -29.85 8.92 -15.79
N LEU A 255 -29.44 10.07 -16.37
CA LEU A 255 -29.81 11.41 -15.84
C LEU A 255 -29.41 11.61 -14.35
N GLY A 256 -28.79 10.63 -13.75
CA GLY A 256 -28.43 10.60 -12.32
C GLY A 256 -27.24 11.48 -11.93
N TRP A 257 -26.57 12.12 -12.90
CA TRP A 257 -25.49 13.07 -12.59
C TRP A 257 -26.04 14.33 -11.89
N LEU A 258 -27.29 14.71 -12.18
CA LEU A 258 -28.00 15.82 -11.50
C LEU A 258 -28.16 15.53 -10.00
N SER A 259 -28.48 14.29 -9.62
CA SER A 259 -28.59 13.88 -8.22
C SER A 259 -27.22 13.79 -7.54
N ALA A 260 -26.21 13.32 -8.25
CA ALA A 260 -24.85 13.26 -7.71
C ALA A 260 -24.22 14.64 -7.45
N VAL A 261 -24.65 15.67 -8.21
CA VAL A 261 -24.25 17.07 -7.98
C VAL A 261 -25.10 17.73 -6.89
N ALA A 262 -26.39 17.35 -6.75
CA ALA A 262 -27.32 17.92 -5.80
C ALA A 262 -27.24 17.33 -4.38
N GLU A 263 -26.66 16.13 -4.21
CA GLU A 263 -26.54 15.43 -2.93
C GLU A 263 -25.36 15.89 -2.03
N PHE A 264 -24.74 17.03 -2.31
CA PHE A 264 -23.83 17.63 -1.33
C PHE A 264 -24.67 18.49 -0.36
N PRO A 265 -24.96 17.99 0.86
CA PRO A 265 -25.60 18.84 1.87
C PRO A 265 -24.65 20.00 2.17
N ASP A 266 -25.23 21.17 2.33
CA ASP A 266 -24.60 22.38 2.83
C ASP A 266 -24.01 22.11 4.22
N GLN A 267 -22.71 21.74 4.30
CA GLN A 267 -21.93 21.75 5.55
C GLN A 267 -20.92 22.88 5.51
#